data_e5bd67df7c1a76057c0f867be0d5eaeb
#
_entry.id   e5bd67df7c1a76057c0f867be0d5eaeb
#
_cell.length_a   1.000
_cell.length_b   1.000
_cell.length_c   1.000
_cell.angle_alpha   90.00
_cell.angle_beta   90.00
_cell.angle_gamma   90.00
#
_symmetry.space_group_name_H-M   'P 1'
#
loop_
_entity.id
_entity.type
_entity.pdbx_description
1 polymer ?
#
loop_
_entity_poly.entity_id
_entity_poly.type
_entity_poly.pdbx_seq_one_letter_code
_entity_poly.pdbx_strand_id
1 'polypeptide(L)'
;MRKIHILFCLSFFLIFGCLEDEGNYDYDDIKEPKWHTDQPISVYATEHNVMKLRGHDAFRWDTDSVSREREVRYEWKLNDVVIATEADIDIPVDSVIKWTKMEELCATDKWVRGSFTVIDKEFETHFMKVVSFFITPYRSNGDWFVLTEKEGEGECYFVKRTYNREESKDEFELQDSFSEINALSISGKPVFLGYTRTAKNVGPMGSITIMTDEVAYEVDAATFELHSELKDLFGGGVPSGFSPVARVDAWEADRGTGLCTFLANKDGKLYR
;
A
#
# COMPACT_ATOMS: atom_id res chain seq x y z
N MET A 1 -64.76 -39.96 -17.28
CA MET A 1 -63.50 -40.77 -17.13
C MET A 1 -62.54 -40.71 -18.32
N ARG A 2 -62.99 -40.62 -19.57
CA ARG A 2 -62.07 -40.55 -20.75
C ARG A 2 -61.15 -39.34 -20.83
N LYS A 3 -61.53 -38.19 -20.29
CA LYS A 3 -60.71 -36.95 -20.31
C LYS A 3 -59.52 -36.98 -19.36
N ILE A 4 -59.62 -37.72 -18.24
CA ILE A 4 -58.48 -37.84 -17.25
C ILE A 4 -57.36 -38.70 -17.78
N HIS A 5 -57.65 -39.72 -18.61
CA HIS A 5 -56.62 -40.60 -19.19
C HIS A 5 -55.82 -39.88 -20.26
N ILE A 6 -56.42 -38.96 -21.02
CA ILE A 6 -55.75 -38.17 -22.04
C ILE A 6 -54.74 -37.18 -21.34
N LEU A 7 -55.15 -36.56 -20.23
CA LEU A 7 -54.28 -35.67 -19.48
C LEU A 7 -53.08 -36.40 -18.83
N PHE A 8 -53.30 -37.63 -18.36
CA PHE A 8 -52.26 -38.48 -17.79
C PHE A 8 -51.25 -38.98 -18.88
N CYS A 9 -51.71 -39.31 -20.06
CA CYS A 9 -50.83 -39.65 -21.16
C CYS A 9 -50.02 -38.45 -21.66
N LEU A 10 -50.60 -37.24 -21.67
CA LEU A 10 -49.91 -36.04 -22.09
C LEU A 10 -48.81 -35.64 -21.10
N SER A 11 -49.05 -35.81 -19.78
CA SER A 11 -48.05 -35.57 -18.76
C SER A 11 -46.88 -36.56 -18.79
N PHE A 12 -47.13 -37.78 -19.20
CA PHE A 12 -46.11 -38.81 -19.32
C PHE A 12 -45.16 -38.53 -20.49
N PHE A 13 -45.66 -37.95 -21.59
CA PHE A 13 -44.82 -37.55 -22.74
C PHE A 13 -43.94 -36.32 -22.39
N LEU A 14 -44.33 -35.46 -21.47
CA LEU A 14 -43.54 -34.32 -21.06
C LEU A 14 -42.36 -34.70 -20.12
N ILE A 15 -42.42 -35.86 -19.48
CA ILE A 15 -41.37 -36.35 -18.58
C ILE A 15 -40.25 -37.07 -19.36
N PHE A 16 -40.55 -37.65 -20.52
CA PHE A 16 -39.55 -38.32 -21.36
C PHE A 16 -38.86 -37.42 -22.37
N GLY A 17 -39.26 -36.13 -22.47
CA GLY A 17 -38.62 -35.16 -23.38
C GLY A 17 -37.31 -34.60 -22.85
N CYS A 18 -36.84 -35.02 -21.67
CA CYS A 18 -35.57 -34.60 -21.06
C CYS A 18 -34.56 -35.77 -20.94
N LEU A 19 -34.76 -36.83 -21.72
CA LEU A 19 -33.82 -37.95 -21.74
C LEU A 19 -32.91 -37.84 -22.95
N GLU A 20 -31.64 -37.66 -22.65
CA GLU A 20 -30.50 -37.81 -23.52
C GLU A 20 -30.42 -36.77 -24.64
N ASP A 21 -30.06 -35.54 -24.26
CA ASP A 21 -29.24 -34.75 -25.16
C ASP A 21 -27.88 -35.50 -25.29
N GLU A 22 -27.84 -36.50 -26.13
CA GLU A 22 -26.60 -37.04 -26.68
C GLU A 22 -26.04 -36.00 -27.65
N GLY A 23 -25.92 -34.75 -27.14
CA GLY A 23 -25.24 -33.72 -27.87
C GLY A 23 -23.86 -34.23 -28.18
N ASN A 24 -23.57 -34.37 -29.44
CA ASN A 24 -22.24 -34.61 -29.97
C ASN A 24 -21.45 -33.29 -29.77
N TYR A 25 -21.29 -32.89 -28.52
CA TYR A 25 -20.44 -31.77 -28.15
C TYR A 25 -19.02 -32.32 -28.17
N ASP A 26 -18.32 -32.08 -29.26
CA ASP A 26 -16.86 -32.12 -29.28
C ASP A 26 -16.39 -30.99 -28.35
N TYR A 27 -16.28 -31.32 -27.06
CA TYR A 27 -15.68 -30.40 -26.07
C TYR A 27 -14.18 -30.45 -26.34
N ASP A 28 -13.70 -29.45 -27.05
CA ASP A 28 -12.26 -29.19 -27.03
C ASP A 28 -11.84 -28.99 -25.59
N ASP A 29 -10.91 -29.81 -25.11
CA ASP A 29 -10.37 -29.68 -23.75
C ASP A 29 -9.70 -28.33 -23.61
N ILE A 30 -10.35 -27.43 -22.88
CA ILE A 30 -9.77 -26.13 -22.53
C ILE A 30 -8.54 -26.37 -21.65
N LYS A 31 -7.38 -26.05 -22.19
CA LYS A 31 -6.11 -26.26 -21.50
C LYS A 31 -5.92 -25.19 -20.42
N GLU A 32 -6.22 -25.55 -19.18
CA GLU A 32 -6.11 -24.67 -18.01
C GLU A 32 -4.68 -24.51 -17.53
N PRO A 33 -4.28 -23.31 -17.06
CA PRO A 33 -3.03 -23.13 -16.33
C PRO A 33 -3.13 -23.83 -14.97
N LYS A 34 -2.16 -24.64 -14.60
CA LYS A 34 -2.09 -25.25 -13.27
C LYS A 34 -1.36 -24.35 -12.29
N TRP A 35 -2.13 -23.74 -11.41
CA TRP A 35 -1.59 -22.89 -10.36
C TRP A 35 -0.75 -23.69 -9.37
N HIS A 36 0.41 -23.16 -8.99
CA HIS A 36 1.32 -23.82 -8.04
C HIS A 36 0.75 -23.89 -6.62
N THR A 37 -0.14 -22.99 -6.28
CA THR A 37 -0.77 -22.91 -4.96
C THR A 37 -2.17 -22.33 -5.07
N ASP A 38 -3.04 -22.65 -4.10
CA ASP A 38 -4.38 -22.04 -3.99
C ASP A 38 -4.32 -20.64 -3.31
N GLN A 39 -3.20 -20.31 -2.69
CA GLN A 39 -3.01 -19.01 -2.05
C GLN A 39 -2.94 -17.87 -3.07
N PRO A 40 -3.33 -16.65 -2.70
CA PRO A 40 -3.12 -15.46 -3.53
C PRO A 40 -1.63 -15.26 -3.87
N ILE A 41 -1.36 -14.72 -5.05
CA ILE A 41 -0.02 -14.23 -5.38
C ILE A 41 0.24 -13.00 -4.51
N SER A 42 1.41 -12.92 -3.87
CA SER A 42 1.82 -11.78 -3.07
C SER A 42 2.84 -10.94 -3.82
N VAL A 43 2.53 -9.66 -4.01
CA VAL A 43 3.42 -8.69 -4.66
C VAL A 43 3.79 -7.61 -3.64
N TYR A 44 5.08 -7.46 -3.39
CA TYR A 44 5.63 -6.44 -2.49
C TYR A 44 6.35 -5.39 -3.33
N ALA A 45 6.06 -4.14 -3.07
CA ALA A 45 6.68 -3.02 -3.76
C ALA A 45 6.83 -1.81 -2.81
N THR A 46 7.73 -0.91 -3.15
CA THR A 46 7.94 0.34 -2.43
C THR A 46 7.88 1.49 -3.42
N GLU A 47 7.30 2.61 -3.06
CA GLU A 47 7.31 3.85 -3.85
C GLU A 47 8.74 4.17 -4.35
N HIS A 48 8.83 4.83 -5.49
CA HIS A 48 10.06 5.18 -6.21
C HIS A 48 10.93 3.99 -6.66
N ASN A 49 10.46 2.76 -6.43
CA ASN A 49 11.12 1.54 -6.88
C ASN A 49 10.38 0.90 -8.06
N VAL A 50 10.83 -0.28 -8.43
CA VAL A 50 10.24 -1.09 -9.49
C VAL A 50 9.45 -2.25 -8.89
N MET A 51 8.18 -2.36 -9.26
CA MET A 51 7.32 -3.51 -8.98
C MET A 51 7.63 -4.63 -9.96
N LYS A 52 7.96 -5.79 -9.44
CA LYS A 52 8.25 -6.99 -10.25
C LYS A 52 7.04 -7.90 -10.28
N LEU A 53 6.37 -7.97 -11.41
CA LEU A 53 5.29 -8.92 -11.66
C LEU A 53 5.87 -10.16 -12.35
N ARG A 54 5.60 -11.34 -11.80
CA ARG A 54 6.14 -12.63 -12.27
C ARG A 54 4.99 -13.64 -12.34
N GLY A 55 4.21 -13.54 -13.41
CA GLY A 55 3.05 -14.39 -13.63
C GLY A 55 3.43 -15.85 -13.93
N HIS A 56 4.50 -16.05 -14.68
CA HIS A 56 4.99 -17.41 -14.99
C HIS A 56 5.46 -18.18 -13.75
N ASP A 57 5.85 -17.49 -12.69
CA ASP A 57 6.19 -18.14 -11.41
C ASP A 57 4.95 -18.68 -10.67
N ALA A 58 3.74 -18.32 -11.08
CA ALA A 58 2.51 -18.68 -10.38
C ALA A 58 1.84 -19.93 -10.91
N PHE A 59 2.13 -20.34 -12.14
CA PHE A 59 1.47 -21.48 -12.80
C PHE A 59 2.40 -22.23 -13.74
N ARG A 60 1.95 -23.38 -14.21
CA ARG A 60 2.57 -24.15 -15.27
C ARG A 60 1.53 -24.67 -16.28
N TRP A 61 1.96 -25.00 -17.47
CA TRP A 61 1.19 -25.74 -18.43
C TRP A 61 1.49 -27.24 -18.33
N ASP A 62 0.47 -28.09 -18.48
CA ASP A 62 0.67 -29.53 -18.58
C ASP A 62 1.09 -29.98 -19.99
N THR A 63 1.04 -29.07 -20.95
CA THR A 63 1.35 -29.30 -22.36
C THR A 63 2.52 -28.42 -22.80
N ASP A 64 2.88 -28.46 -24.08
CA ASP A 64 3.92 -27.60 -24.64
C ASP A 64 3.66 -26.11 -24.36
N SER A 65 4.45 -25.55 -23.43
CA SER A 65 4.31 -24.17 -23.00
C SER A 65 4.54 -23.16 -24.12
N VAL A 66 5.44 -23.46 -25.08
CA VAL A 66 5.79 -22.53 -26.16
C VAL A 66 4.61 -22.32 -27.11
N SER A 67 3.87 -23.38 -27.44
CA SER A 67 2.66 -23.26 -28.26
C SER A 67 1.57 -22.54 -27.50
N ARG A 68 1.40 -22.85 -26.21
CA ARG A 68 0.35 -22.27 -25.37
C ARG A 68 0.52 -20.77 -25.14
N GLU A 69 1.74 -20.28 -24.96
CA GLU A 69 2.03 -18.85 -24.81
C GLU A 69 1.53 -17.99 -26.00
N ARG A 70 1.44 -18.56 -27.20
CA ARG A 70 0.93 -17.86 -28.39
C ARG A 70 -0.61 -17.79 -28.41
N GLU A 71 -1.26 -18.70 -27.72
CA GLU A 71 -2.72 -18.87 -27.70
C GLU A 71 -3.38 -18.08 -26.56
N VAL A 72 -2.60 -17.52 -25.64
CA VAL A 72 -3.10 -16.77 -24.49
C VAL A 72 -2.67 -15.31 -24.50
N ARG A 73 -3.35 -14.51 -23.69
CA ARG A 73 -2.95 -13.16 -23.28
C ARG A 73 -3.06 -13.05 -21.78
N TYR A 74 -2.41 -12.06 -21.20
CA TYR A 74 -2.34 -11.87 -19.76
C TYR A 74 -2.92 -10.52 -19.37
N GLU A 75 -3.43 -10.43 -18.14
CA GLU A 75 -3.85 -9.18 -17.54
C GLU A 75 -3.50 -9.17 -16.05
N TRP A 76 -2.77 -8.15 -15.62
CA TRP A 76 -2.64 -7.78 -14.23
C TRP A 76 -3.56 -6.61 -13.93
N LYS A 77 -4.40 -6.77 -12.92
CA LYS A 77 -5.30 -5.69 -12.45
C LYS A 77 -5.01 -5.36 -11.01
N LEU A 78 -5.07 -4.08 -10.72
CA LEU A 78 -5.01 -3.53 -9.38
C LEU A 78 -6.06 -2.42 -9.27
N ASN A 79 -6.92 -2.48 -8.24
CA ASN A 79 -8.04 -1.55 -8.08
C ASN A 79 -8.89 -1.41 -9.36
N ASP A 80 -9.18 -2.57 -10.00
CA ASP A 80 -9.92 -2.71 -11.27
C ASP A 80 -9.27 -2.07 -12.51
N VAL A 81 -8.07 -1.50 -12.37
CA VAL A 81 -7.29 -0.93 -13.48
C VAL A 81 -6.31 -1.98 -14.00
N VAL A 82 -6.26 -2.17 -15.32
CA VAL A 82 -5.22 -3.00 -15.96
C VAL A 82 -3.89 -2.25 -15.87
N ILE A 83 -2.92 -2.85 -15.18
CA ILE A 83 -1.59 -2.27 -14.98
C ILE A 83 -0.52 -2.91 -15.86
N ALA A 84 -0.76 -4.12 -16.36
CA ALA A 84 0.10 -4.82 -17.32
C ALA A 84 -0.64 -5.87 -18.12
N THR A 85 -0.12 -6.21 -19.29
CA THR A 85 -0.63 -7.23 -20.22
C THR A 85 0.39 -8.30 -20.58
N GLU A 86 1.58 -8.23 -20.01
CA GLU A 86 2.61 -9.26 -20.06
C GLU A 86 2.53 -10.13 -18.80
N ALA A 87 2.92 -11.41 -18.90
CA ALA A 87 2.97 -12.29 -17.74
C ALA A 87 4.05 -11.83 -16.76
N ASP A 88 5.24 -11.52 -17.27
CA ASP A 88 6.39 -11.06 -16.50
C ASP A 88 6.81 -9.66 -16.96
N ILE A 89 6.81 -8.71 -16.03
CA ILE A 89 7.14 -7.32 -16.32
C ILE A 89 7.68 -6.60 -15.08
N ASP A 90 8.53 -5.62 -15.31
CA ASP A 90 9.01 -4.68 -14.31
C ASP A 90 8.38 -3.30 -14.57
N ILE A 91 7.65 -2.76 -13.59
CA ILE A 91 6.89 -1.50 -13.73
C ILE A 91 7.28 -0.53 -12.62
N PRO A 92 7.54 0.77 -12.92
CA PRO A 92 7.73 1.77 -11.87
C PRO A 92 6.49 1.87 -10.98
N VAL A 93 6.69 1.77 -9.66
CA VAL A 93 5.60 1.79 -8.67
C VAL A 93 4.80 3.09 -8.74
N ASP A 94 5.47 4.22 -8.92
CA ASP A 94 4.83 5.54 -9.02
C ASP A 94 3.85 5.62 -10.20
N SER A 95 4.17 4.95 -11.31
CA SER A 95 3.24 4.84 -12.43
C SER A 95 1.99 4.06 -12.07
N VAL A 96 2.16 2.94 -11.35
CA VAL A 96 1.05 2.10 -10.88
C VAL A 96 0.15 2.88 -9.92
N ILE A 97 0.73 3.57 -8.95
CA ILE A 97 0.00 4.42 -7.99
C ILE A 97 -0.84 5.46 -8.75
N LYS A 98 -0.22 6.17 -9.68
CA LYS A 98 -0.89 7.20 -10.48
C LYS A 98 -2.04 6.63 -11.33
N TRP A 99 -1.84 5.49 -12.01
CA TRP A 99 -2.88 4.88 -12.85
C TRP A 99 -4.07 4.38 -12.03
N THR A 100 -3.80 3.84 -10.86
CA THR A 100 -4.82 3.26 -9.97
C THR A 100 -5.41 4.25 -8.99
N LYS A 101 -4.91 5.49 -8.93
CA LYS A 101 -5.29 6.55 -7.99
C LYS A 101 -5.22 6.09 -6.53
N MET A 102 -4.12 5.44 -6.20
CA MET A 102 -3.92 4.80 -4.90
C MET A 102 -3.04 5.61 -3.93
N GLU A 103 -2.81 6.89 -4.18
CA GLU A 103 -1.97 7.75 -3.35
C GLU A 103 -2.35 7.66 -1.86
N GLU A 104 -3.65 7.67 -1.55
CA GLU A 104 -4.13 7.55 -0.16
C GLU A 104 -4.00 6.14 0.41
N LEU A 105 -4.02 5.09 -0.44
CA LEU A 105 -4.01 3.69 0.01
C LEU A 105 -2.60 3.18 0.29
N CYS A 106 -1.61 3.63 -0.47
CA CYS A 106 -0.21 3.23 -0.29
C CYS A 106 0.34 3.64 1.07
N ALA A 107 -0.17 4.74 1.60
CA ALA A 107 0.21 5.27 2.89
C ALA A 107 -0.37 4.50 4.11
N THR A 108 -1.15 3.44 3.94
CA THR A 108 -1.91 2.79 5.03
C THR A 108 -1.42 1.42 5.44
N ASP A 109 -0.30 0.91 4.95
CA ASP A 109 0.19 -0.46 5.22
C ASP A 109 -0.87 -1.55 4.96
N LYS A 110 -1.72 -1.35 3.97
CA LYS A 110 -2.82 -2.29 3.67
C LYS A 110 -2.54 -3.07 2.40
N TRP A 111 -2.95 -4.33 2.44
CA TRP A 111 -3.05 -5.15 1.26
C TRP A 111 -4.17 -4.65 0.35
N VAL A 112 -3.85 -4.43 -0.92
CA VAL A 112 -4.83 -4.11 -1.94
C VAL A 112 -5.02 -5.32 -2.83
N ARG A 113 -6.27 -5.68 -3.07
CA ARG A 113 -6.61 -6.80 -3.93
C ARG A 113 -6.51 -6.42 -5.40
N GLY A 114 -5.95 -7.34 -6.15
CA GLY A 114 -5.95 -7.33 -7.60
C GLY A 114 -6.11 -8.74 -8.13
N SER A 115 -5.84 -8.90 -9.41
CA SER A 115 -5.89 -10.19 -10.08
C SER A 115 -4.79 -10.31 -11.13
N PHE A 116 -4.36 -11.55 -11.33
CA PHE A 116 -3.63 -11.97 -12.51
C PHE A 116 -4.52 -12.94 -13.29
N THR A 117 -4.75 -12.67 -14.57
CA THR A 117 -5.65 -13.44 -15.42
C THR A 117 -4.90 -13.93 -16.64
N VAL A 118 -5.00 -15.21 -16.89
CA VAL A 118 -4.61 -15.86 -18.16
C VAL A 118 -5.87 -15.99 -19.00
N ILE A 119 -5.87 -15.46 -20.21
CA ILE A 119 -7.05 -15.41 -21.08
C ILE A 119 -6.74 -16.18 -22.34
N ASP A 120 -7.51 -17.23 -22.59
CA ASP A 120 -7.46 -17.97 -23.84
C ASP A 120 -7.99 -17.10 -24.98
N LYS A 121 -7.23 -16.95 -26.08
CA LYS A 121 -7.59 -16.05 -27.18
C LYS A 121 -8.69 -16.61 -28.08
N GLU A 122 -8.83 -17.91 -28.12
CA GLU A 122 -9.82 -18.57 -29.00
C GLU A 122 -11.19 -18.60 -28.33
N PHE A 123 -11.23 -19.02 -27.06
CA PHE A 123 -12.49 -19.24 -26.33
C PHE A 123 -12.84 -18.07 -25.41
N GLU A 124 -11.98 -17.04 -25.29
CA GLU A 124 -12.10 -15.93 -24.33
C GLU A 124 -12.34 -16.41 -22.88
N THR A 125 -11.80 -17.60 -22.56
CA THR A 125 -11.92 -18.17 -21.21
C THR A 125 -10.89 -17.54 -20.29
N HIS A 126 -11.35 -17.11 -19.12
CA HIS A 126 -10.55 -16.40 -18.13
C HIS A 126 -10.18 -17.31 -16.97
N PHE A 127 -8.90 -17.53 -16.75
CA PHE A 127 -8.34 -18.21 -15.59
C PHE A 127 -7.72 -17.18 -14.65
N MET A 128 -8.45 -16.84 -13.60
CA MET A 128 -8.07 -15.75 -12.71
C MET A 128 -7.47 -16.25 -11.40
N LYS A 129 -6.39 -15.62 -10.99
CA LYS A 129 -5.77 -15.75 -9.68
C LYS A 129 -5.84 -14.43 -8.92
N VAL A 130 -6.25 -14.49 -7.66
CA VAL A 130 -6.22 -13.32 -6.77
C VAL A 130 -4.77 -12.92 -6.50
N VAL A 131 -4.52 -11.64 -6.54
CA VAL A 131 -3.22 -11.03 -6.18
C VAL A 131 -3.41 -10.12 -4.99
N SER A 132 -2.53 -10.21 -4.03
CA SER A 132 -2.44 -9.29 -2.90
C SER A 132 -1.23 -8.40 -3.10
N PHE A 133 -1.47 -7.12 -3.35
CA PHE A 133 -0.42 -6.11 -3.49
C PHE A 133 -0.18 -5.43 -2.15
N PHE A 134 1.07 -5.33 -1.76
CA PHE A 134 1.51 -4.57 -0.60
C PHE A 134 2.52 -3.53 -1.08
N ILE A 135 2.03 -2.30 -1.24
CA ILE A 135 2.84 -1.17 -1.67
C ILE A 135 3.11 -0.31 -0.44
N THR A 136 4.38 -0.21 -0.08
CA THR A 136 4.83 0.61 1.06
C THR A 136 5.30 1.98 0.59
N PRO A 137 5.09 3.03 1.41
CA PRO A 137 5.71 4.31 1.16
C PRO A 137 7.23 4.19 1.08
N TYR A 138 7.84 5.10 0.35
CA TYR A 138 9.31 5.18 0.25
C TYR A 138 9.96 5.33 1.63
N ARG A 139 9.37 6.18 2.48
CA ARG A 139 9.73 6.32 3.88
C ARG A 139 8.86 5.38 4.70
N SER A 140 9.40 4.22 5.09
CA SER A 140 8.66 3.17 5.74
C SER A 140 9.29 2.74 7.06
N ASN A 141 8.63 1.83 7.77
CA ASN A 141 9.09 1.29 9.05
C ASN A 141 10.53 0.75 8.97
N GLY A 142 11.41 1.22 9.85
CA GLY A 142 12.81 0.80 9.95
C GLY A 142 13.79 1.81 9.42
N ASP A 143 13.33 2.87 8.80
CA ASP A 143 14.15 4.00 8.41
C ASP A 143 14.37 4.95 9.61
N TRP A 144 15.33 5.82 9.51
CA TRP A 144 15.76 6.68 10.62
C TRP A 144 15.60 8.14 10.25
N PHE A 145 15.21 8.94 11.24
CA PHE A 145 15.30 10.39 11.16
C PHE A 145 16.41 10.86 12.09
N VAL A 146 17.25 11.73 11.58
CA VAL A 146 18.41 12.23 12.32
C VAL A 146 18.38 13.74 12.33
N LEU A 147 18.23 14.33 13.51
CA LEU A 147 18.30 15.78 13.72
C LEU A 147 19.72 16.15 14.16
N THR A 148 20.36 17.02 13.40
CA THR A 148 21.74 17.44 13.60
C THR A 148 21.84 18.96 13.76
N GLU A 149 22.98 19.44 14.22
CA GLU A 149 23.33 20.85 14.24
C GLU A 149 24.51 21.10 13.32
N LYS A 150 24.40 22.13 12.51
CA LYS A 150 25.48 22.64 11.70
C LYS A 150 25.51 24.19 11.79
N GLU A 151 26.58 24.76 12.31
CA GLU A 151 26.78 26.21 12.38
C GLU A 151 25.68 26.96 13.16
N GLY A 152 25.05 26.29 14.13
CA GLY A 152 23.98 26.88 14.97
C GLY A 152 22.57 26.72 14.42
N GLU A 153 22.41 26.08 13.24
CA GLU A 153 21.14 25.72 12.62
C GLU A 153 20.87 24.22 12.74
N GLY A 154 19.61 23.86 12.94
CA GLY A 154 19.17 22.48 12.88
C GLY A 154 19.00 22.00 11.45
N GLU A 155 19.31 20.73 11.21
CA GLU A 155 18.93 20.06 9.98
C GLU A 155 18.45 18.64 10.30
N CYS A 156 17.31 18.24 9.71
CA CYS A 156 16.77 16.92 9.89
C CYS A 156 16.87 16.13 8.58
N TYR A 157 17.43 14.96 8.68
CA TYR A 157 17.64 14.05 7.53
C TYR A 157 16.82 12.81 7.68
N PHE A 158 16.39 12.29 6.54
CA PHE A 158 15.89 10.94 6.41
C PHE A 158 17.04 10.02 6.03
N VAL A 159 17.20 8.92 6.77
CA VAL A 159 18.24 7.91 6.52
C VAL A 159 17.55 6.59 6.20
N LYS A 160 17.68 6.17 4.94
CA LYS A 160 17.12 4.91 4.48
C LYS A 160 18.01 3.75 4.88
N ARG A 161 17.38 2.73 5.47
CA ARG A 161 18.03 1.45 5.76
C ARG A 161 17.69 0.45 4.68
N THR A 162 18.70 -0.18 4.10
CA THR A 162 18.57 -1.27 3.12
C THR A 162 19.36 -2.48 3.62
N TYR A 163 18.74 -3.65 3.63
CA TYR A 163 19.47 -4.87 3.98
C TYR A 163 20.11 -5.48 2.74
N ASN A 164 21.45 -5.44 2.70
CA ASN A 164 22.23 -6.10 1.67
C ASN A 164 22.33 -7.60 1.99
N ARG A 165 21.64 -8.43 1.21
CA ARG A 165 21.60 -9.88 1.41
C ARG A 165 22.93 -10.57 1.08
N GLU A 166 23.71 -10.04 0.13
CA GLU A 166 24.96 -10.63 -0.28
C GLU A 166 26.03 -10.48 0.82
N GLU A 167 26.06 -9.32 1.45
CA GLU A 167 26.99 -9.01 2.54
C GLU A 167 26.42 -9.26 3.94
N SER A 168 25.14 -9.66 4.03
CA SER A 168 24.42 -9.92 5.29
C SER A 168 24.51 -8.77 6.29
N LYS A 169 24.45 -7.53 5.79
CA LYS A 169 24.55 -6.30 6.60
C LYS A 169 23.50 -5.28 6.22
N ASP A 170 23.22 -4.38 7.17
CA ASP A 170 22.45 -3.18 6.89
C ASP A 170 23.35 -2.11 6.22
N GLU A 171 22.83 -1.48 5.20
CA GLU A 171 23.38 -0.29 4.56
C GLU A 171 22.49 0.90 4.87
N PHE A 172 23.10 2.05 5.12
CA PHE A 172 22.41 3.28 5.44
C PHE A 172 22.78 4.33 4.42
N GLU A 173 21.77 4.94 3.82
CA GLU A 173 21.93 5.97 2.83
C GLU A 173 21.22 7.24 3.32
N LEU A 174 21.97 8.34 3.35
CA LEU A 174 21.41 9.65 3.63
C LEU A 174 20.61 10.08 2.39
N GLN A 175 19.34 10.30 2.59
CA GLN A 175 18.42 10.72 1.55
C GLN A 175 18.12 12.23 1.72
N ASP A 176 16.88 12.60 1.52
CA ASP A 176 16.40 13.97 1.59
C ASP A 176 16.62 14.63 2.95
N SER A 177 16.84 15.93 2.95
CA SER A 177 16.80 16.76 4.14
C SER A 177 15.49 17.54 4.25
N PHE A 178 15.15 17.95 5.47
CA PHE A 178 13.96 18.78 5.71
C PHE A 178 14.01 20.09 4.92
N SER A 179 15.18 20.74 4.89
CA SER A 179 15.35 22.01 4.19
C SER A 179 15.21 21.88 2.67
N GLU A 180 15.64 20.76 2.08
CA GLU A 180 15.48 20.50 0.65
C GLU A 180 14.01 20.30 0.26
N ILE A 181 13.26 19.54 1.06
CA ILE A 181 11.85 19.26 0.77
C ILE A 181 10.99 20.49 0.99
N ASN A 182 11.21 21.22 2.08
CA ASN A 182 10.33 22.31 2.51
C ASN A 182 10.78 23.70 2.03
N ALA A 183 11.96 23.79 1.43
CA ALA A 183 12.62 25.07 1.12
C ALA A 183 12.67 26.02 2.35
N LEU A 184 12.89 25.44 3.53
CA LEU A 184 12.83 26.09 4.83
C LEU A 184 13.95 25.57 5.72
N SER A 185 14.77 26.47 6.31
CA SER A 185 15.78 26.12 7.31
C SER A 185 15.15 25.92 8.68
N ILE A 186 15.74 25.02 9.48
CA ILE A 186 15.36 24.82 10.87
C ILE A 186 16.26 25.70 11.73
N SER A 187 15.73 26.84 12.23
CA SER A 187 16.50 27.72 13.10
C SER A 187 16.74 27.11 14.49
N GLY A 188 17.88 27.40 15.08
CA GLY A 188 18.20 27.04 16.46
C GLY A 188 18.83 25.66 16.62
N LYS A 189 19.20 25.36 17.86
CA LYS A 189 19.89 24.13 18.24
C LYS A 189 18.89 23.00 18.47
N PRO A 190 19.16 21.78 17.99
CA PRO A 190 18.35 20.60 18.24
C PRO A 190 18.07 20.35 19.72
N VAL A 191 16.80 20.12 20.03
CA VAL A 191 16.35 19.84 21.40
C VAL A 191 15.60 18.52 21.48
N PHE A 192 14.76 18.22 20.47
CA PHE A 192 13.93 17.03 20.47
C PHE A 192 13.61 16.57 19.05
N LEU A 193 13.63 15.26 18.88
CA LEU A 193 13.11 14.58 17.70
C LEU A 193 12.21 13.44 18.16
N GLY A 194 10.97 13.41 17.72
CA GLY A 194 10.01 12.40 18.11
C GLY A 194 9.15 11.94 16.95
N TYR A 195 8.71 10.67 16.99
CA TYR A 195 7.81 10.09 16.03
C TYR A 195 6.50 9.68 16.69
N THR A 196 5.38 10.02 16.09
CA THR A 196 4.04 9.70 16.57
C THR A 196 3.24 9.01 15.46
N ARG A 197 2.97 7.73 15.63
CA ARG A 197 2.25 6.91 14.65
C ARG A 197 0.75 7.25 14.53
N THR A 198 0.16 7.84 15.53
CA THR A 198 -1.30 7.98 15.68
C THR A 198 -1.84 9.38 15.40
N ALA A 199 -1.03 10.28 14.89
CA ALA A 199 -1.46 11.63 14.52
C ALA A 199 -2.40 11.58 13.31
N LYS A 200 -3.70 11.40 13.55
CA LYS A 200 -4.74 11.23 12.53
C LYS A 200 -4.86 12.37 11.53
N ASN A 201 -4.30 13.53 11.85
CA ASN A 201 -4.49 14.75 11.06
C ASN A 201 -3.29 15.08 10.17
N VAL A 202 -2.19 14.36 10.29
CA VAL A 202 -0.93 14.72 9.60
C VAL A 202 -0.66 13.80 8.41
N GLY A 203 -1.09 12.58 8.48
CA GLY A 203 -0.90 11.61 7.42
C GLY A 203 -1.02 10.18 7.94
N PRO A 204 -1.16 9.23 7.03
CA PRO A 204 -1.42 7.84 7.41
C PRO A 204 -0.24 7.15 8.08
N MET A 205 0.99 7.63 7.87
CA MET A 205 2.20 7.14 8.54
C MET A 205 2.49 7.82 9.86
N GLY A 206 1.67 8.81 10.26
CA GLY A 206 1.87 9.58 11.47
C GLY A 206 2.72 10.85 11.25
N SER A 207 3.27 11.40 12.33
CA SER A 207 4.04 12.63 12.28
C SER A 207 5.41 12.51 12.94
N ILE A 208 6.33 13.35 12.49
CA ILE A 208 7.61 13.59 13.10
C ILE A 208 7.55 14.97 13.75
N THR A 209 7.95 15.05 15.00
CA THR A 209 8.10 16.32 15.70
C THR A 209 9.57 16.69 15.75
N ILE A 210 9.92 17.84 15.18
CA ILE A 210 11.25 18.40 15.19
C ILE A 210 11.22 19.63 16.08
N MET A 211 12.04 19.68 17.12
CA MET A 211 12.16 20.86 17.99
C MET A 211 13.61 21.31 18.13
N THR A 212 13.79 22.61 18.04
CA THR A 212 14.99 23.28 18.40
C THR A 212 14.69 24.22 19.58
N ASP A 213 15.68 24.97 20.05
CA ASP A 213 15.46 26.02 21.06
C ASP A 213 14.73 27.26 20.53
N GLU A 214 14.50 27.34 19.20
CA GLU A 214 13.81 28.46 18.55
C GLU A 214 12.48 28.07 17.90
N VAL A 215 12.41 26.88 17.28
CA VAL A 215 11.24 26.43 16.50
C VAL A 215 10.81 25.03 16.88
N ALA A 216 9.53 24.75 16.62
CA ALA A 216 8.96 23.42 16.80
C ALA A 216 7.99 23.09 15.66
N TYR A 217 8.32 22.08 14.89
CA TYR A 217 7.60 21.66 13.69
C TYR A 217 6.95 20.29 13.83
N GLU A 218 5.79 20.13 13.22
CA GLU A 218 5.18 18.86 12.95
C GLU A 218 5.24 18.57 11.45
N VAL A 219 5.77 17.42 11.09
CA VAL A 219 6.14 17.01 9.74
C VAL A 219 5.43 15.70 9.44
N ASP A 220 4.90 15.53 8.24
CA ASP A 220 4.36 14.25 7.78
C ASP A 220 5.47 13.21 7.66
N ALA A 221 5.28 12.06 8.29
CA ALA A 221 6.33 11.03 8.32
C ALA A 221 6.51 10.31 6.97
N ALA A 222 5.53 10.34 6.07
CA ALA A 222 5.62 9.73 4.76
C ALA A 222 6.26 10.66 3.72
N THR A 223 5.85 11.92 3.69
CA THR A 223 6.32 12.89 2.68
C THR A 223 7.47 13.75 3.15
N PHE A 224 7.67 13.85 4.46
CA PHE A 224 8.61 14.76 5.13
C PHE A 224 8.29 16.24 4.93
N GLU A 225 7.07 16.54 4.47
CA GLU A 225 6.57 17.89 4.31
C GLU A 225 6.13 18.48 5.66
N LEU A 226 6.37 19.78 5.82
CA LEU A 226 5.92 20.53 6.99
C LEU A 226 4.38 20.56 7.02
N HIS A 227 3.81 20.00 8.09
CA HIS A 227 2.37 20.05 8.32
C HIS A 227 1.96 21.32 9.08
N SER A 228 2.64 21.61 10.19
CA SER A 228 2.33 22.78 11.00
C SER A 228 3.51 23.17 11.90
N GLU A 229 3.51 24.42 12.34
CA GLU A 229 4.33 24.81 13.51
C GLU A 229 3.52 24.52 14.78
N LEU A 230 4.18 23.97 15.82
CA LEU A 230 3.46 23.64 17.07
C LEU A 230 2.83 24.85 17.77
N LYS A 231 3.35 26.06 17.51
CA LYS A 231 2.74 27.31 18.01
C LYS A 231 1.32 27.52 17.45
N ASP A 232 1.01 27.00 16.27
CA ASP A 232 -0.29 27.17 15.60
C ASP A 232 -1.39 26.31 16.23
N LEU A 233 -1.02 25.33 17.06
CA LEU A 233 -1.96 24.51 17.83
C LEU A 233 -2.70 25.31 18.92
N PHE A 234 -2.22 26.50 19.28
CA PHE A 234 -2.84 27.33 20.29
C PHE A 234 -3.91 28.25 19.71
N GLY A 235 -5.16 27.81 19.69
CA GLY A 235 -6.29 28.61 19.17
C GLY A 235 -6.54 29.94 19.91
N GLY A 236 -5.99 30.11 21.07
CA GLY A 236 -6.04 31.36 21.90
C GLY A 236 -4.81 32.25 21.80
N GLY A 237 -3.89 31.95 20.92
CA GLY A 237 -2.57 32.60 20.82
C GLY A 237 -1.49 31.86 21.59
N VAL A 238 -0.26 32.02 21.13
CA VAL A 238 0.91 31.33 21.71
C VAL A 238 1.16 31.85 23.12
N PRO A 239 1.27 30.97 24.14
CA PRO A 239 1.59 31.40 25.50
C PRO A 239 2.91 32.14 25.56
N SER A 240 2.96 33.22 26.40
CA SER A 240 4.20 33.97 26.61
C SER A 240 5.29 33.04 27.15
N GLY A 241 6.47 33.10 26.54
CA GLY A 241 7.59 32.23 26.90
C GLY A 241 7.43 30.76 26.45
N PHE A 242 6.58 30.49 25.46
CA PHE A 242 6.47 29.17 24.87
C PHE A 242 7.78 28.80 24.19
N SER A 243 8.45 27.80 24.73
CA SER A 243 9.68 27.21 24.20
C SER A 243 9.65 25.73 24.56
N PRO A 244 8.99 24.90 23.71
CA PRO A 244 8.81 23.48 24.01
C PRO A 244 10.12 22.74 23.88
N VAL A 245 10.34 21.79 24.80
CA VAL A 245 11.55 20.95 24.83
C VAL A 245 11.29 19.46 24.72
N ALA A 246 10.02 19.05 24.82
CA ALA A 246 9.61 17.67 24.59
C ALA A 246 8.12 17.58 24.24
N ARG A 247 7.76 16.54 23.54
CA ARG A 247 6.38 16.16 23.22
C ARG A 247 6.13 14.73 23.66
N VAL A 248 4.94 14.49 24.24
CA VAL A 248 4.44 13.16 24.53
C VAL A 248 3.00 13.10 24.07
N ASP A 249 2.68 12.09 23.28
CA ASP A 249 1.32 11.79 22.85
C ASP A 249 0.80 10.60 23.65
N ALA A 250 -0.36 10.74 24.28
CA ALA A 250 -0.97 9.71 25.09
C ALA A 250 -2.44 9.51 24.73
N TRP A 251 -2.90 8.26 24.81
CA TRP A 251 -4.31 7.93 24.67
C TRP A 251 -5.06 8.19 25.98
N GLU A 252 -6.13 8.93 25.90
CA GLU A 252 -7.06 9.09 27.03
C GLU A 252 -8.01 7.88 27.07
N ALA A 253 -7.65 6.86 27.85
CA ALA A 253 -8.34 5.57 27.89
C ALA A 253 -9.81 5.69 28.36
N ASP A 254 -10.11 6.62 29.24
CA ASP A 254 -11.42 6.72 29.91
C ASP A 254 -12.53 7.34 29.05
N ARG A 255 -12.20 7.99 27.95
CA ARG A 255 -13.19 8.67 27.10
C ARG A 255 -13.28 8.15 25.69
N GLY A 256 -12.43 7.20 25.30
CA GLY A 256 -12.48 6.54 23.98
C GLY A 256 -12.27 7.43 22.76
N THR A 257 -11.85 8.69 22.94
CA THR A 257 -12.03 9.72 21.93
C THR A 257 -10.78 10.48 21.53
N GLY A 258 -9.60 10.25 22.08
CA GLY A 258 -8.55 11.12 21.63
C GLY A 258 -7.14 10.82 22.07
N LEU A 259 -6.26 11.04 21.15
CA LEU A 259 -4.86 11.28 21.39
C LEU A 259 -4.73 12.66 22.06
N CYS A 260 -4.14 12.72 23.25
CA CYS A 260 -3.78 13.96 23.90
C CYS A 260 -2.29 14.22 23.70
N THR A 261 -1.98 15.38 23.16
CA THR A 261 -0.60 15.85 23.05
C THR A 261 -0.24 16.69 24.25
N PHE A 262 0.87 16.36 24.88
CA PHE A 262 1.46 17.15 25.96
C PHE A 262 2.80 17.73 25.52
N LEU A 263 2.96 19.02 25.69
CA LEU A 263 4.19 19.73 25.40
C LEU A 263 4.84 20.19 26.72
N ALA A 264 6.04 19.70 26.96
CA ALA A 264 6.86 20.24 28.09
C ALA A 264 7.58 21.47 27.61
N ASN A 265 7.48 22.55 28.41
CA ASN A 265 8.15 23.82 28.13
C ASN A 265 9.45 23.93 28.92
N LYS A 266 10.36 24.77 28.46
CA LYS A 266 11.68 25.00 29.09
C LYS A 266 11.56 25.52 30.52
N ASP A 267 10.48 26.23 30.89
CA ASP A 267 10.18 26.73 32.24
C ASP A 267 9.51 25.68 33.14
N GLY A 268 9.39 24.42 32.69
CA GLY A 268 8.78 23.33 33.44
C GLY A 268 7.26 23.27 33.36
N LYS A 269 6.61 24.16 32.62
CA LYS A 269 5.17 24.06 32.39
C LYS A 269 4.81 22.96 31.39
N LEU A 270 3.64 22.39 31.57
CA LEU A 270 3.04 21.46 30.64
C LEU A 270 1.81 22.09 29.95
N TYR A 271 1.79 22.03 28.66
CA TYR A 271 0.63 22.38 27.82
C TYR A 271 -0.03 21.11 27.28
N ARG A 272 -1.35 21.14 27.18
CA ARG A 272 -2.16 20.05 26.64
C ARG A 272 -2.95 20.55 25.44
#